data_ea03117d1a430df658ffb12dba440ef6
#
_entry.id   ea03117d1a430df658ffb12dba440ef6
#
_cell.length_a   1.000
_cell.length_b   1.000
_cell.length_c   1.000
_cell.angle_alpha   90.00
_cell.angle_beta   90.00
_cell.angle_gamma   90.00
#
_symmetry.space_group_name_H-M   'P 1'
#
loop_
_entity.id
_entity.type
_entity.pdbx_description
1 polymer ?
#
loop_
_entity_poly.entity_id
_entity_poly.type
_entity_poly.pdbx_seq_one_letter_code
_entity_poly.pdbx_strand_id
1 'polypeptide(L)'
;YPEGARKAVEEHLVEGATYAAAKGVARIHFTVSPEHVAGFEELLAEKVPFYEKRFGIRYDISFSVQKPATDTLAVNPDNTPFRQDDGTLLFRPAGHGALIENLNEIDADLIFIKNIDNVTTDARRGDTVRYKKVLAGVLLDLQGRAFEYLKALEVGGAELEPIAEFIEKQLCVKLPAEYDSALLRAVLDRPIRVCGMVRNEGEPGGGPFWVGNPDGTESLQIAESSQIAPDDLPLMRSATHFNPVDLVCGVRDSKGCKFDLRRYTDPATGLIS
;
A
#
# COMPACT_ATOMS: atom_id res chain seq x y z
N TYR A 1 24.48 2.12 -16.61
CA TYR A 1 24.63 0.84 -17.32
C TYR A 1 25.56 0.99 -18.53
N PRO A 2 26.13 -0.11 -19.05
CA PRO A 2 26.97 -0.03 -20.26
C PRO A 2 26.24 0.58 -21.46
N GLU A 3 24.94 0.33 -21.56
CA GLU A 3 24.05 0.84 -22.62
C GLU A 3 23.52 2.25 -22.36
N GLY A 4 23.88 2.88 -21.26
CA GLY A 4 23.43 4.23 -20.87
C GLY A 4 22.59 4.25 -19.62
N ALA A 5 22.05 5.42 -19.28
CA ALA A 5 21.18 5.60 -18.12
C ALA A 5 19.77 5.05 -18.40
N ARG A 6 19.13 4.47 -17.39
CA ARG A 6 17.71 4.09 -17.41
C ARG A 6 16.90 5.07 -16.57
N LYS A 7 15.67 5.33 -17.00
CA LYS A 7 14.70 6.05 -16.19
C LYS A 7 14.08 5.12 -15.13
N ALA A 8 13.56 5.67 -14.05
CA ALA A 8 12.90 4.90 -12.98
C ALA A 8 11.80 3.97 -13.52
N VAL A 9 11.01 4.43 -14.48
CA VAL A 9 9.99 3.62 -15.17
C VAL A 9 10.55 2.33 -15.76
N GLU A 10 11.75 2.38 -16.37
CA GLU A 10 12.38 1.19 -16.93
C GLU A 10 12.81 0.20 -15.85
N GLU A 11 13.22 0.71 -14.67
CA GLU A 11 13.54 -0.15 -13.53
C GLU A 11 12.28 -0.87 -13.01
N HIS A 12 11.11 -0.22 -13.04
CA HIS A 12 9.83 -0.87 -12.71
C HIS A 12 9.44 -1.94 -13.73
N LEU A 13 9.76 -1.78 -15.02
CA LEU A 13 9.56 -2.86 -16.00
C LEU A 13 10.41 -4.09 -15.62
N VAL A 14 11.68 -3.88 -15.28
CA VAL A 14 12.57 -4.97 -14.86
C VAL A 14 12.09 -5.62 -13.56
N GLU A 15 11.66 -4.84 -12.59
CA GLU A 15 11.13 -5.34 -11.33
C GLU A 15 9.82 -6.12 -11.53
N GLY A 16 8.88 -5.59 -12.29
CA GLY A 16 7.63 -6.27 -12.62
C GLY A 16 7.85 -7.63 -13.26
N ALA A 17 8.82 -7.73 -14.17
CA ALA A 17 9.21 -9.01 -14.80
C ALA A 17 9.78 -10.02 -13.80
N THR A 18 10.47 -9.55 -12.74
CA THR A 18 11.26 -10.44 -11.88
C THR A 18 10.50 -10.99 -10.68
N TYR A 19 9.51 -10.26 -10.13
CA TYR A 19 8.75 -10.73 -8.98
C TYR A 19 7.22 -10.63 -9.10
N ALA A 20 6.68 -9.86 -10.05
CA ALA A 20 5.24 -9.65 -10.20
C ALA A 20 4.64 -10.29 -11.46
N ALA A 21 5.45 -10.90 -12.32
CA ALA A 21 4.94 -11.59 -13.49
C ALA A 21 4.23 -12.91 -13.13
N ALA A 22 3.04 -13.09 -13.67
CA ALA A 22 2.25 -14.31 -13.54
C ALA A 22 1.75 -14.77 -14.91
N LYS A 23 1.84 -16.08 -15.18
CA LYS A 23 1.40 -16.69 -16.46
C LYS A 23 1.98 -15.99 -17.69
N GLY A 24 3.25 -15.57 -17.61
CA GLY A 24 3.96 -14.90 -18.71
C GLY A 24 3.57 -13.44 -18.94
N VAL A 25 2.87 -12.81 -18.01
CA VAL A 25 2.47 -11.40 -18.09
C VAL A 25 2.88 -10.65 -16.83
N ALA A 26 3.59 -9.53 -16.97
CA ALA A 26 3.81 -8.56 -15.91
C ALA A 26 2.76 -7.44 -16.02
N ARG A 27 1.90 -7.32 -15.00
CA ARG A 27 0.92 -6.25 -14.92
C ARG A 27 1.48 -5.12 -14.07
N ILE A 28 1.50 -3.92 -14.64
CA ILE A 28 2.03 -2.74 -13.98
C ILE A 28 1.02 -1.61 -14.12
N HIS A 29 0.66 -1.01 -13.00
CA HIS A 29 -0.20 0.16 -12.98
C HIS A 29 0.55 1.37 -12.47
N PHE A 30 0.52 2.47 -13.21
CA PHE A 30 1.11 3.74 -12.81
C PHE A 30 0.01 4.75 -12.49
N THR A 31 0.08 5.34 -11.30
CA THR A 31 -0.71 6.54 -11.00
C THR A 31 0.18 7.75 -11.20
N VAL A 32 -0.19 8.60 -12.13
CA VAL A 32 0.62 9.75 -12.60
C VAL A 32 -0.22 11.00 -12.68
N SER A 33 0.41 12.17 -12.67
CA SER A 33 -0.27 13.42 -12.97
C SER A 33 -0.67 13.49 -14.45
N PRO A 34 -1.82 14.11 -14.78
CA PRO A 34 -2.35 14.14 -16.15
C PRO A 34 -1.33 14.63 -17.20
N GLU A 35 -0.54 15.65 -16.84
CA GLU A 35 0.48 16.25 -17.70
C GLU A 35 1.64 15.31 -18.04
N HIS A 36 1.82 14.23 -17.29
CA HIS A 36 2.91 13.28 -17.50
C HIS A 36 2.50 12.02 -18.27
N VAL A 37 1.20 11.75 -18.42
CA VAL A 37 0.68 10.53 -19.07
C VAL A 37 1.30 10.33 -20.45
N ALA A 38 1.24 11.34 -21.32
CA ALA A 38 1.74 11.24 -22.69
C ALA A 38 3.24 10.91 -22.74
N GLY A 39 4.05 11.52 -21.86
CA GLY A 39 5.49 11.22 -21.79
C GLY A 39 5.80 9.81 -21.29
N PHE A 40 4.95 9.26 -20.40
CA PHE A 40 5.05 7.86 -19.99
C PHE A 40 4.69 6.91 -21.13
N GLU A 41 3.60 7.17 -21.84
CA GLU A 41 3.15 6.35 -22.97
C GLU A 41 4.20 6.31 -24.08
N GLU A 42 4.79 7.45 -24.46
CA GLU A 42 5.85 7.52 -25.45
C GLU A 42 7.07 6.69 -25.05
N LEU A 43 7.54 6.88 -23.81
CA LEU A 43 8.69 6.12 -23.28
C LEU A 43 8.41 4.61 -23.25
N LEU A 44 7.22 4.22 -22.83
CA LEU A 44 6.87 2.81 -22.73
C LEU A 44 6.69 2.16 -24.12
N ALA A 45 6.13 2.89 -25.08
CA ALA A 45 6.03 2.42 -26.47
C ALA A 45 7.42 2.10 -27.05
N GLU A 46 8.43 2.90 -26.72
CA GLU A 46 9.83 2.65 -27.11
C GLU A 46 10.45 1.47 -26.36
N LYS A 47 10.26 1.38 -25.04
CA LYS A 47 11.06 0.50 -24.17
C LYS A 47 10.43 -0.89 -23.97
N VAL A 48 9.12 -1.01 -23.94
CA VAL A 48 8.42 -2.29 -23.66
C VAL A 48 8.86 -3.41 -24.60
N PRO A 49 8.95 -3.22 -25.93
CA PRO A 49 9.37 -4.31 -26.83
C PRO A 49 10.75 -4.87 -26.50
N PHE A 50 11.69 -4.02 -26.07
CA PHE A 50 13.02 -4.43 -25.64
C PHE A 50 12.95 -5.34 -24.39
N TYR A 51 12.16 -4.92 -23.36
CA TYR A 51 12.06 -5.69 -22.12
C TYR A 51 11.22 -6.97 -22.29
N GLU A 52 10.20 -6.98 -23.14
CA GLU A 52 9.45 -8.19 -23.50
C GLU A 52 10.38 -9.25 -24.11
N LYS A 53 11.20 -8.84 -25.06
CA LYS A 53 12.20 -9.72 -25.67
C LYS A 53 13.24 -10.19 -24.64
N ARG A 54 13.71 -9.29 -23.77
CA ARG A 54 14.73 -9.59 -22.76
C ARG A 54 14.27 -10.63 -21.75
N PHE A 55 13.02 -10.54 -21.30
CA PHE A 55 12.47 -11.39 -20.23
C PHE A 55 11.59 -12.53 -20.74
N GLY A 56 11.23 -12.55 -22.00
CA GLY A 56 10.34 -13.57 -22.60
C GLY A 56 8.92 -13.52 -22.02
N ILE A 57 8.44 -12.34 -21.66
CA ILE A 57 7.10 -12.09 -21.10
C ILE A 57 6.40 -10.97 -21.88
N ARG A 58 5.12 -10.78 -21.60
CA ARG A 58 4.36 -9.62 -22.04
C ARG A 58 4.17 -8.64 -20.90
N TYR A 59 4.06 -7.37 -21.22
CA TYR A 59 3.63 -6.33 -20.28
C TYR A 59 2.20 -5.92 -20.56
N ASP A 60 1.42 -5.82 -19.49
CA ASP A 60 0.09 -5.24 -19.46
C ASP A 60 0.17 -3.99 -18.56
N ILE A 61 0.23 -2.82 -19.19
CA ILE A 61 0.50 -1.55 -18.51
C ILE A 61 -0.74 -0.68 -18.58
N SER A 62 -1.14 -0.16 -17.43
CA SER A 62 -2.27 0.74 -17.30
C SER A 62 -1.91 1.98 -16.50
N PHE A 63 -2.70 3.03 -16.66
CA PHE A 63 -2.53 4.31 -16.00
C PHE A 63 -3.81 4.74 -15.30
N SER A 64 -3.63 5.48 -14.21
CA SER A 64 -4.69 6.30 -13.63
C SER A 64 -4.13 7.66 -13.21
N VAL A 65 -5.03 8.61 -13.05
CA VAL A 65 -4.74 9.90 -12.43
C VAL A 65 -5.49 9.99 -11.10
N GLN A 66 -4.98 10.76 -10.17
CA GLN A 66 -5.71 11.02 -8.94
C GLN A 66 -7.07 11.60 -9.26
N LYS A 67 -8.10 11.11 -8.59
CA LYS A 67 -9.49 11.55 -8.82
C LYS A 67 -9.67 13.00 -8.40
N PRO A 68 -10.17 13.90 -9.25
CA PRO A 68 -10.46 15.28 -8.87
C PRO A 68 -11.42 15.42 -7.67
N ALA A 69 -12.30 14.41 -7.48
CA ALA A 69 -13.20 14.35 -6.32
C ALA A 69 -12.48 14.19 -4.98
N THR A 70 -11.19 13.84 -4.99
CA THR A 70 -10.33 13.73 -3.80
C THR A 70 -9.47 14.97 -3.57
N ASP A 71 -9.58 16.00 -4.42
CA ASP A 71 -8.82 17.22 -4.26
C ASP A 71 -9.24 17.94 -2.97
N THR A 72 -8.27 18.56 -2.32
CA THR A 72 -8.47 19.31 -1.09
C THR A 72 -8.58 20.81 -1.37
N LEU A 73 -9.46 21.48 -0.62
CA LEU A 73 -9.57 22.92 -0.66
C LEU A 73 -8.34 23.57 -0.02
N ALA A 74 -7.67 24.44 -0.76
CA ALA A 74 -6.61 25.25 -0.19
C ALA A 74 -7.19 26.31 0.77
N VAL A 75 -6.51 26.51 1.90
CA VAL A 75 -6.93 27.48 2.92
C VAL A 75 -5.79 28.45 3.27
N ASN A 76 -6.16 29.62 3.74
CA ASN A 76 -5.26 30.59 4.34
C ASN A 76 -4.84 30.12 5.77
N PRO A 77 -3.82 30.75 6.39
CA PRO A 77 -3.39 30.41 7.76
C PRO A 77 -4.50 30.56 8.83
N ASP A 78 -5.54 31.33 8.55
CA ASP A 78 -6.73 31.51 9.40
C ASP A 78 -7.86 30.51 9.11
N ASN A 79 -7.60 29.47 8.30
CA ASN A 79 -8.57 28.47 7.82
C ASN A 79 -9.71 29.02 6.94
N THR A 80 -9.62 30.26 6.44
CA THR A 80 -10.57 30.72 5.42
C THR A 80 -10.20 30.12 4.05
N PRO A 81 -11.18 29.84 3.18
CA PRO A 81 -10.90 29.31 1.85
C PRO A 81 -10.01 30.25 1.02
N PHE A 82 -8.92 29.70 0.48
CA PHE A 82 -8.05 30.46 -0.42
C PHE A 82 -8.77 30.69 -1.76
N ARG A 83 -8.73 31.93 -2.24
CA ARG A 83 -9.29 32.30 -3.54
C ARG A 83 -8.21 32.82 -4.46
N GLN A 84 -8.31 32.41 -5.72
CA GLN A 84 -7.47 32.93 -6.79
C GLN A 84 -7.85 34.39 -7.15
N ASP A 85 -7.07 35.05 -8.00
CA ASP A 85 -7.28 36.43 -8.39
C ASP A 85 -8.65 36.67 -9.07
N ASP A 86 -9.20 35.66 -9.71
CA ASP A 86 -10.55 35.65 -10.32
C ASP A 86 -11.70 35.36 -9.33
N GLY A 87 -11.37 35.18 -8.04
CA GLY A 87 -12.33 34.88 -6.98
C GLY A 87 -12.73 33.40 -6.86
N THR A 88 -12.24 32.51 -7.73
CA THR A 88 -12.51 31.06 -7.65
C THR A 88 -11.77 30.42 -6.50
N LEU A 89 -12.32 29.31 -5.99
CA LEU A 89 -11.67 28.47 -4.96
C LEU A 89 -10.53 27.69 -5.59
N LEU A 90 -9.41 27.59 -4.87
CA LEU A 90 -8.29 26.77 -5.29
C LEU A 90 -8.43 25.36 -4.67
N PHE A 91 -8.52 24.36 -5.54
CA PHE A 91 -8.41 22.95 -5.15
C PHE A 91 -7.03 22.44 -5.57
N ARG A 92 -6.47 21.56 -4.75
CA ARG A 92 -5.17 20.96 -4.99
C ARG A 92 -5.26 19.46 -4.80
N PRO A 93 -4.46 18.67 -5.55
CA PRO A 93 -4.38 17.24 -5.32
C PRO A 93 -4.12 16.93 -3.85
N ALA A 94 -4.90 16.02 -3.28
CA ALA A 94 -4.70 15.54 -1.93
C ALA A 94 -3.42 14.71 -1.82
N GLY A 95 -2.99 14.44 -0.59
CA GLY A 95 -1.87 13.54 -0.31
C GLY A 95 -2.12 12.12 -0.80
N HIS A 96 -1.10 11.27 -0.69
CA HIS A 96 -1.13 9.89 -1.22
C HIS A 96 -2.26 9.01 -0.66
N GLY A 97 -2.87 9.35 0.48
CA GLY A 97 -4.07 8.67 1.00
C GLY A 97 -5.25 8.68 0.02
N ALA A 98 -5.38 9.73 -0.80
CA ALA A 98 -6.41 9.81 -1.84
C ALA A 98 -6.27 8.72 -2.92
N LEU A 99 -5.08 8.15 -3.09
CA LEU A 99 -4.82 7.10 -4.06
C LEU A 99 -5.49 5.76 -3.70
N ILE A 100 -6.13 5.66 -2.55
CA ILE A 100 -6.97 4.50 -2.21
C ILE A 100 -8.10 4.30 -3.24
N GLU A 101 -8.63 5.37 -3.82
CA GLU A 101 -9.62 5.31 -4.89
C GLU A 101 -9.07 4.64 -6.15
N ASN A 102 -7.82 4.98 -6.52
CA ASN A 102 -7.13 4.38 -7.65
C ASN A 102 -6.82 2.89 -7.36
N LEU A 103 -6.30 2.58 -6.18
CA LEU A 103 -6.02 1.21 -5.75
C LEU A 103 -7.29 0.36 -5.75
N ASN A 104 -8.41 0.95 -5.32
CA ASN A 104 -9.71 0.28 -5.29
C ASN A 104 -10.22 -0.12 -6.68
N GLU A 105 -9.73 0.46 -7.77
CA GLU A 105 -10.12 0.10 -9.14
C GLU A 105 -9.26 -1.03 -9.74
N ILE A 106 -8.11 -1.34 -9.16
CA ILE A 106 -7.21 -2.39 -9.66
C ILE A 106 -7.80 -3.76 -9.38
N ASP A 107 -7.95 -4.57 -10.42
CA ASP A 107 -8.42 -5.95 -10.33
C ASP A 107 -7.22 -6.91 -10.28
N ALA A 108 -6.85 -7.31 -9.07
CA ALA A 108 -5.74 -8.23 -8.83
C ALA A 108 -5.97 -9.02 -7.53
N ASP A 109 -5.25 -10.13 -7.37
CA ASP A 109 -5.24 -10.91 -6.13
C ASP A 109 -4.22 -10.34 -5.14
N LEU A 110 -3.03 -10.02 -5.65
CA LEU A 110 -1.94 -9.38 -4.92
C LEU A 110 -1.49 -8.12 -5.64
N ILE A 111 -1.22 -7.08 -4.88
CA ILE A 111 -0.73 -5.81 -5.41
C ILE A 111 0.55 -5.42 -4.65
N PHE A 112 1.66 -5.32 -5.38
CA PHE A 112 2.90 -4.73 -4.87
C PHE A 112 2.82 -3.22 -5.06
N ILE A 113 3.07 -2.46 -4.01
CA ILE A 113 3.04 -0.98 -4.04
C ILE A 113 4.43 -0.45 -3.78
N LYS A 114 4.86 0.49 -4.60
CA LYS A 114 6.13 1.22 -4.51
C LYS A 114 5.98 2.63 -5.04
N ASN A 115 6.78 3.55 -4.51
CA ASN A 115 7.00 4.84 -5.16
C ASN A 115 7.86 4.65 -6.42
N ILE A 116 7.63 5.54 -7.39
CA ILE A 116 8.33 5.45 -8.69
C ILE A 116 9.84 5.67 -8.58
N ASP A 117 10.28 6.48 -7.64
CA ASP A 117 11.68 6.79 -7.36
C ASP A 117 12.38 5.75 -6.46
N ASN A 118 11.62 4.85 -5.83
CA ASN A 118 12.18 3.78 -5.01
C ASN A 118 12.67 2.62 -5.88
N VAL A 119 13.72 2.84 -6.63
CA VAL A 119 14.32 1.88 -7.58
C VAL A 119 15.82 1.74 -7.35
N THR A 120 16.38 0.63 -7.83
CA THR A 120 17.80 0.35 -7.73
C THR A 120 18.36 -0.24 -9.03
N THR A 121 19.69 -0.22 -9.16
CA THR A 121 20.38 -0.77 -10.31
C THR A 121 20.36 -2.31 -10.31
N ASP A 122 20.59 -2.91 -11.49
CA ASP A 122 20.67 -4.38 -11.66
C ASP A 122 21.65 -5.04 -10.67
N ALA A 123 22.76 -4.37 -10.37
CA ALA A 123 23.79 -4.90 -9.45
C ALA A 123 23.28 -5.06 -8.00
N ARG A 124 22.29 -4.26 -7.58
CA ARG A 124 21.72 -4.28 -6.22
C ARG A 124 20.32 -4.88 -6.17
N ARG A 125 19.70 -5.19 -7.31
CA ARG A 125 18.30 -5.65 -7.39
C ARG A 125 18.07 -7.03 -6.77
N GLY A 126 19.09 -7.85 -6.63
CA GLY A 126 18.96 -9.21 -6.08
C GLY A 126 18.24 -9.23 -4.72
N ASP A 127 18.59 -8.32 -3.83
CA ASP A 127 17.96 -8.21 -2.51
C ASP A 127 16.53 -7.67 -2.62
N THR A 128 16.28 -6.65 -3.45
CA THR A 128 14.93 -6.16 -3.70
C THR A 128 14.00 -7.28 -4.14
N VAL A 129 14.39 -8.08 -5.12
CA VAL A 129 13.59 -9.20 -5.62
C VAL A 129 13.37 -10.26 -4.54
N ARG A 130 14.41 -10.59 -3.77
CA ARG A 130 14.32 -11.54 -2.66
C ARG A 130 13.29 -11.10 -1.63
N TYR A 131 13.43 -9.87 -1.12
CA TYR A 131 12.54 -9.35 -0.08
C TYR A 131 11.11 -9.12 -0.57
N LYS A 132 10.91 -8.69 -1.83
CA LYS A 132 9.57 -8.62 -2.42
C LYS A 132 8.87 -9.99 -2.42
N LYS A 133 9.58 -11.05 -2.80
CA LYS A 133 9.04 -12.42 -2.76
C LYS A 133 8.78 -12.89 -1.33
N VAL A 134 9.62 -12.52 -0.37
CA VAL A 134 9.41 -12.83 1.05
C VAL A 134 8.15 -12.13 1.57
N LEU A 135 7.98 -10.83 1.30
CA LEU A 135 6.77 -10.09 1.71
C LEU A 135 5.50 -10.72 1.14
N ALA A 136 5.52 -11.10 -0.14
CA ALA A 136 4.38 -11.77 -0.77
C ALA A 136 4.13 -13.17 -0.17
N GLY A 137 5.19 -13.92 0.11
CA GLY A 137 5.08 -15.25 0.75
C GLY A 137 4.47 -15.16 2.14
N VAL A 138 4.92 -14.19 2.96
CA VAL A 138 4.34 -13.93 4.29
C VAL A 138 2.86 -13.55 4.18
N LEU A 139 2.51 -12.66 3.24
CA LEU A 139 1.12 -12.27 3.03
C LEU A 139 0.24 -13.47 2.66
N LEU A 140 0.68 -14.30 1.72
CA LEU A 140 -0.08 -15.48 1.27
C LEU A 140 -0.28 -16.50 2.38
N ASP A 141 0.73 -16.76 3.21
CA ASP A 141 0.62 -17.63 4.38
C ASP A 141 -0.40 -17.10 5.38
N LEU A 142 -0.27 -15.83 5.76
CA LEU A 142 -1.19 -15.20 6.72
C LEU A 142 -2.62 -15.14 6.18
N GLN A 143 -2.81 -14.80 4.92
CA GLN A 143 -4.13 -14.76 4.28
C GLN A 143 -4.76 -16.16 4.22
N GLY A 144 -4.00 -17.17 3.83
CA GLY A 144 -4.48 -18.54 3.79
C GLY A 144 -4.97 -19.03 5.16
N ARG A 145 -4.19 -18.79 6.21
CA ARG A 145 -4.57 -19.12 7.59
C ARG A 145 -5.78 -18.31 8.08
N ALA A 146 -5.85 -17.02 7.75
CA ALA A 146 -7.02 -16.22 8.08
C ALA A 146 -8.30 -16.78 7.42
N PHE A 147 -8.21 -17.22 6.17
CA PHE A 147 -9.34 -17.83 5.46
C PHE A 147 -9.75 -19.19 6.05
N GLU A 148 -8.79 -20.00 6.53
CA GLU A 148 -9.09 -21.24 7.26
C GLU A 148 -9.85 -20.95 8.56
N TYR A 149 -9.42 -19.95 9.34
CA TYR A 149 -10.11 -19.56 10.56
C TYR A 149 -11.49 -18.95 10.29
N LEU A 150 -11.64 -18.13 9.24
CA LEU A 150 -12.95 -17.63 8.81
C LEU A 150 -13.92 -18.78 8.52
N LYS A 151 -13.46 -19.80 7.78
CA LYS A 151 -14.26 -20.98 7.49
C LYS A 151 -14.62 -21.76 8.76
N ALA A 152 -13.70 -21.91 9.70
CA ALA A 152 -13.97 -22.56 10.98
C ALA A 152 -15.04 -21.83 11.80
N LEU A 153 -14.96 -20.50 11.83
CA LEU A 153 -15.97 -19.64 12.50
C LEU A 153 -17.34 -19.72 11.81
N GLU A 154 -17.39 -19.92 10.48
CA GLU A 154 -18.63 -20.06 9.71
C GLU A 154 -19.36 -21.39 10.03
N VAL A 155 -18.61 -22.47 10.18
CA VAL A 155 -19.17 -23.80 10.51
C VAL A 155 -19.71 -23.83 11.95
N GLY A 156 -19.17 -23.00 12.83
CA GLY A 156 -19.51 -22.94 14.24
C GLY A 156 -18.76 -23.96 15.10
N GLY A 157 -18.68 -23.69 16.39
CA GLY A 157 -17.99 -24.54 17.36
C GLY A 157 -16.46 -24.47 17.35
N ALA A 158 -15.90 -23.48 16.63
CA ALA A 158 -14.46 -23.22 16.66
C ALA A 158 -14.02 -22.71 18.05
N GLU A 159 -12.89 -23.19 18.55
CA GLU A 159 -12.24 -22.60 19.72
C GLU A 159 -11.71 -21.21 19.35
N LEU A 160 -12.07 -20.19 20.15
CA LEU A 160 -11.72 -18.80 19.84
C LEU A 160 -10.28 -18.45 20.20
N GLU A 161 -9.72 -19.11 21.22
CA GLU A 161 -8.38 -18.83 21.74
C GLU A 161 -7.26 -18.98 20.69
N PRO A 162 -7.18 -20.08 19.89
CA PRO A 162 -6.18 -20.20 18.84
C PRO A 162 -6.32 -19.15 17.74
N ILE A 163 -7.55 -18.68 17.48
CA ILE A 163 -7.83 -17.64 16.50
C ILE A 163 -7.35 -16.28 17.03
N ALA A 164 -7.66 -15.98 18.30
CA ALA A 164 -7.19 -14.79 18.98
C ALA A 164 -5.66 -14.72 19.02
N GLU A 165 -5.02 -15.82 19.38
CA GLU A 165 -3.55 -15.92 19.39
C GLU A 165 -2.93 -15.66 17.99
N PHE A 166 -3.55 -16.18 16.92
CA PHE A 166 -3.13 -15.91 15.56
C PHE A 166 -3.27 -14.42 15.21
N ILE A 167 -4.41 -13.81 15.55
CA ILE A 167 -4.66 -12.39 15.31
C ILE A 167 -3.62 -11.52 16.03
N GLU A 168 -3.37 -11.80 17.31
CA GLU A 168 -2.44 -11.01 18.10
C GLU A 168 -0.98 -11.20 17.68
N LYS A 169 -0.55 -12.44 17.54
CA LYS A 169 0.87 -12.75 17.30
C LYS A 169 1.29 -12.66 15.83
N GLN A 170 0.37 -12.90 14.89
CA GLN A 170 0.70 -12.99 13.48
C GLN A 170 0.15 -11.80 12.67
N LEU A 171 -1.07 -11.36 12.97
CA LEU A 171 -1.64 -10.19 12.29
C LEU A 171 -1.30 -8.87 13.01
N CYS A 172 -0.64 -8.93 14.18
CA CYS A 172 -0.27 -7.76 14.97
C CYS A 172 -1.48 -6.86 15.26
N VAL A 173 -2.58 -7.47 15.73
CA VAL A 173 -3.77 -6.76 16.20
C VAL A 173 -4.02 -7.18 17.64
N LYS A 174 -3.96 -6.25 18.58
CA LYS A 174 -4.31 -6.49 19.96
C LYS A 174 -5.83 -6.48 20.11
N LEU A 175 -6.36 -7.52 20.70
CA LEU A 175 -7.79 -7.65 20.98
C LEU A 175 -8.13 -6.99 22.33
N PRO A 176 -9.38 -6.52 22.52
CA PRO A 176 -9.85 -6.10 23.84
C PRO A 176 -9.92 -7.31 24.79
N ALA A 177 -10.00 -7.04 26.10
CA ALA A 177 -10.03 -8.10 27.13
C ALA A 177 -11.21 -9.07 26.95
N GLU A 178 -12.33 -8.59 26.42
CA GLU A 178 -13.51 -9.39 26.07
C GLU A 178 -13.70 -9.33 24.55
N TYR A 179 -13.74 -10.48 23.92
CA TYR A 179 -13.97 -10.62 22.47
C TYR A 179 -14.89 -11.82 22.18
N ASP A 180 -15.57 -11.75 21.07
CA ASP A 180 -16.45 -12.81 20.58
C ASP A 180 -16.10 -13.24 19.15
N SER A 181 -16.81 -14.23 18.65
CA SER A 181 -16.62 -14.74 17.30
C SER A 181 -16.92 -13.68 16.21
N ALA A 182 -17.79 -12.72 16.51
CA ALA A 182 -18.14 -11.65 15.55
C ALA A 182 -16.97 -10.67 15.38
N LEU A 183 -16.33 -10.26 16.48
CA LEU A 183 -15.12 -9.42 16.43
C LEU A 183 -13.96 -10.14 15.72
N LEU A 184 -13.70 -11.41 16.08
CA LEU A 184 -12.63 -12.18 15.43
C LEU A 184 -12.86 -12.32 13.92
N ARG A 185 -14.10 -12.58 13.50
CA ARG A 185 -14.48 -12.60 12.08
C ARG A 185 -14.23 -11.23 11.44
N ALA A 186 -14.66 -10.14 12.05
CA ALA A 186 -14.47 -8.79 11.52
C ALA A 186 -12.99 -8.42 11.36
N VAL A 187 -12.11 -8.92 12.25
CA VAL A 187 -10.66 -8.72 12.15
C VAL A 187 -10.05 -9.56 11.03
N LEU A 188 -10.53 -10.79 10.82
CA LEU A 188 -9.99 -11.70 9.80
C LEU A 188 -10.49 -11.38 8.38
N ASP A 189 -11.74 -10.87 8.25
CA ASP A 189 -12.39 -10.60 6.95
C ASP A 189 -12.15 -9.13 6.52
N ARG A 190 -10.89 -8.79 6.31
CA ARG A 190 -10.46 -7.47 5.83
C ARG A 190 -9.24 -7.58 4.92
N PRO A 191 -8.94 -6.55 4.11
CA PRO A 191 -7.69 -6.52 3.34
C PRO A 191 -6.48 -6.63 4.25
N ILE A 192 -5.45 -7.34 3.77
CA ILE A 192 -4.18 -7.52 4.49
C ILE A 192 -3.08 -6.81 3.71
N ARG A 193 -2.21 -6.08 4.42
CA ARG A 193 -0.97 -5.58 3.85
C ARG A 193 0.22 -6.04 4.68
N VAL A 194 1.31 -6.39 4.01
CA VAL A 194 2.61 -6.64 4.63
C VAL A 194 3.57 -5.56 4.16
N CYS A 195 4.11 -4.81 5.12
CA CYS A 195 4.95 -3.64 4.86
C CYS A 195 6.42 -3.99 5.11
N GLY A 196 7.27 -3.72 4.13
CA GLY A 196 8.71 -3.77 4.31
C GLY A 196 9.18 -2.66 5.26
N MET A 197 10.08 -3.00 6.16
CA MET A 197 10.70 -2.04 7.09
C MET A 197 12.21 -2.04 6.88
N VAL A 198 12.78 -0.84 6.89
CA VAL A 198 14.23 -0.63 6.84
C VAL A 198 14.69 0.20 8.03
N ARG A 199 15.98 0.10 8.39
CA ARG A 199 16.55 0.95 9.43
C ARG A 199 16.43 2.41 9.03
N ASN A 200 16.05 3.24 10.01
CA ASN A 200 16.03 4.68 9.85
C ASN A 200 17.46 5.21 10.10
N GLU A 201 18.06 5.81 9.09
CA GLU A 201 19.38 6.44 9.14
C GLU A 201 19.28 7.97 8.99
N GLY A 202 18.06 8.53 9.13
CA GLY A 202 17.75 9.95 9.01
C GLY A 202 16.85 10.31 7.84
N GLU A 203 16.36 9.33 7.11
CA GLU A 203 15.40 9.56 6.01
C GLU A 203 14.01 9.89 6.55
N PRO A 204 13.26 10.77 5.85
CA PRO A 204 11.86 11.02 6.16
C PRO A 204 11.01 9.80 5.74
N GLY A 205 9.99 9.49 6.53
CA GLY A 205 9.05 8.42 6.20
C GLY A 205 8.20 8.02 7.38
N GLY A 206 7.07 7.37 7.10
CA GLY A 206 6.17 6.85 8.11
C GLY A 206 6.75 5.62 8.83
N GLY A 207 6.54 5.57 10.12
CA GLY A 207 6.95 4.44 10.98
C GLY A 207 5.76 3.56 11.40
N PRO A 208 6.01 2.33 11.88
CA PRO A 208 4.98 1.47 12.42
C PRO A 208 4.65 1.87 13.86
N PHE A 209 3.40 2.20 14.10
CA PHE A 209 2.89 2.56 15.43
C PHE A 209 1.63 1.76 15.76
N TRP A 210 1.45 1.45 17.03
CA TRP A 210 0.19 0.91 17.53
C TRP A 210 -0.85 2.02 17.55
N VAL A 211 -1.96 1.79 16.87
CA VAL A 211 -3.06 2.75 16.74
C VAL A 211 -4.34 2.10 17.23
N GLY A 212 -5.08 2.80 18.10
CA GLY A 212 -6.40 2.37 18.56
C GLY A 212 -7.43 2.47 17.44
N ASN A 213 -8.25 1.43 17.30
CA ASN A 213 -9.33 1.38 16.31
C ASN A 213 -10.70 1.59 16.97
N PRO A 214 -11.73 2.05 16.21
CA PRO A 214 -13.06 2.27 16.75
C PRO A 214 -13.74 1.02 17.33
N ASP A 215 -13.33 -0.17 16.92
CA ASP A 215 -13.82 -1.47 17.40
C ASP A 215 -13.17 -1.93 18.73
N GLY A 216 -12.34 -1.09 19.34
CA GLY A 216 -11.62 -1.40 20.58
C GLY A 216 -10.35 -2.24 20.41
N THR A 217 -9.99 -2.59 19.19
CA THR A 217 -8.70 -3.23 18.88
C THR A 217 -7.58 -2.18 18.75
N GLU A 218 -6.33 -2.61 18.85
CA GLU A 218 -5.18 -1.83 18.43
C GLU A 218 -4.44 -2.57 17.32
N SER A 219 -4.02 -1.87 16.28
CA SER A 219 -3.27 -2.48 15.16
C SER A 219 -2.05 -1.67 14.78
N LEU A 220 -1.05 -2.34 14.17
CA LEU A 220 0.10 -1.65 13.60
C LEU A 220 -0.31 -0.91 12.33
N GLN A 221 -0.07 0.39 12.33
CA GLN A 221 -0.30 1.26 11.17
C GLN A 221 0.96 2.05 10.86
N ILE A 222 1.16 2.38 9.59
CA ILE A 222 2.18 3.33 9.19
C ILE A 222 1.63 4.74 9.44
N ALA A 223 2.28 5.49 10.31
CA ALA A 223 1.90 6.87 10.61
C ALA A 223 3.02 7.84 10.26
N GLU A 224 2.63 8.97 9.68
CA GLU A 224 3.51 10.09 9.35
C GLU A 224 3.60 11.07 10.53
N SER A 225 4.63 11.91 10.56
CA SER A 225 4.84 12.88 11.65
C SER A 225 3.65 13.81 11.90
N SER A 226 2.95 14.20 10.84
CA SER A 226 1.76 15.06 10.91
C SER A 226 0.53 14.39 11.52
N GLN A 227 0.53 13.06 11.64
CA GLN A 227 -0.54 12.28 12.25
C GLN A 227 -0.30 12.00 13.74
N ILE A 228 0.88 12.32 14.26
CA ILE A 228 1.29 12.03 15.62
C ILE A 228 1.05 13.26 16.49
N ALA A 229 0.40 13.08 17.64
CA ALA A 229 0.16 14.16 18.58
C ALA A 229 1.48 14.80 19.04
N PRO A 230 1.53 16.12 19.32
CA PRO A 230 2.74 16.80 19.73
C PRO A 230 3.44 16.15 20.95
N ASP A 231 2.66 15.63 21.89
CA ASP A 231 3.16 14.98 23.10
C ASP A 231 3.81 13.62 22.80
N ASP A 232 3.44 12.97 21.69
CA ASP A 232 3.93 11.66 21.26
C ASP A 232 5.09 11.77 20.24
N LEU A 233 5.48 12.97 19.80
CA LEU A 233 6.62 13.17 18.89
C LEU A 233 7.94 12.53 19.38
N PRO A 234 8.24 12.42 20.71
CA PRO A 234 9.39 11.68 21.18
C PRO A 234 9.39 10.20 20.77
N LEU A 235 8.21 9.54 20.68
CA LEU A 235 8.08 8.15 20.20
C LEU A 235 8.56 8.05 18.75
N MET A 236 8.12 8.97 17.91
CA MET A 236 8.56 9.01 16.52
C MET A 236 10.09 9.20 16.39
N ARG A 237 10.67 10.08 17.19
CA ARG A 237 12.12 10.32 17.17
C ARG A 237 12.93 9.11 17.64
N SER A 238 12.33 8.23 18.44
CA SER A 238 12.94 6.98 18.89
C SER A 238 12.76 5.81 17.91
N ALA A 239 11.98 5.99 16.83
CA ALA A 239 11.72 4.96 15.85
C ALA A 239 13.01 4.52 15.15
N THR A 240 13.30 3.22 15.24
CA THR A 240 14.52 2.63 14.67
C THR A 240 14.36 2.19 13.23
N HIS A 241 13.14 2.13 12.72
CA HIS A 241 12.78 1.68 11.38
C HIS A 241 11.67 2.55 10.80
N PHE A 242 11.61 2.59 9.45
CA PHE A 242 10.53 3.23 8.72
C PHE A 242 10.11 2.39 7.51
N ASN A 243 8.95 2.69 6.92
CA ASN A 243 8.48 2.08 5.69
C ASN A 243 8.86 2.98 4.50
N PRO A 244 9.70 2.51 3.55
CA PRO A 244 10.07 3.29 2.37
C PRO A 244 9.00 3.23 1.26
N VAL A 245 7.73 3.04 1.62
CA VAL A 245 6.62 2.74 0.69
C VAL A 245 6.94 1.50 -0.14
N ASP A 246 7.22 0.41 0.56
CA ASP A 246 7.45 -0.91 -0.02
C ASP A 246 6.55 -1.92 0.68
N LEU A 247 5.45 -2.29 0.01
CA LEU A 247 4.42 -3.14 0.61
C LEU A 247 3.74 -4.02 -0.42
N VAL A 248 3.10 -5.08 0.07
CA VAL A 248 2.25 -5.96 -0.71
C VAL A 248 0.88 -6.06 -0.04
N CYS A 249 -0.19 -6.05 -0.85
CA CYS A 249 -1.58 -6.08 -0.39
C CYS A 249 -2.32 -7.27 -0.97
N GLY A 250 -3.09 -7.97 -0.12
CA GLY A 250 -4.14 -8.91 -0.50
C GLY A 250 -5.48 -8.19 -0.42
N VAL A 251 -6.18 -8.10 -1.53
CA VAL A 251 -7.37 -7.25 -1.69
C VAL A 251 -8.65 -8.04 -1.99
N ARG A 252 -8.62 -9.36 -1.80
CA ARG A 252 -9.78 -10.25 -1.97
C ARG A 252 -10.12 -10.97 -0.68
N ASP A 253 -11.41 -11.23 -0.48
CA ASP A 253 -11.92 -12.05 0.61
C ASP A 253 -11.71 -13.55 0.38
N SER A 254 -12.12 -14.37 1.34
CA SER A 254 -12.02 -15.84 1.27
C SER A 254 -12.85 -16.49 0.15
N LYS A 255 -13.78 -15.76 -0.47
CA LYS A 255 -14.62 -16.19 -1.60
C LYS A 255 -14.08 -15.69 -2.93
N GLY A 256 -12.94 -14.97 -2.92
CA GLY A 256 -12.33 -14.36 -4.10
C GLY A 256 -13.00 -13.06 -4.54
N CYS A 257 -13.95 -12.52 -3.76
CA CYS A 257 -14.56 -11.23 -4.05
C CYS A 257 -13.61 -10.10 -3.64
N LYS A 258 -13.56 -9.07 -4.46
CA LYS A 258 -12.74 -7.90 -4.18
C LYS A 258 -13.35 -7.09 -3.03
N PHE A 259 -12.52 -6.69 -2.07
CA PHE A 259 -12.92 -5.73 -1.04
C PHE A 259 -13.14 -4.34 -1.64
N ASP A 260 -14.13 -3.61 -1.13
CA ASP A 260 -14.21 -2.17 -1.33
C ASP A 260 -13.29 -1.48 -0.30
N LEU A 261 -12.09 -1.10 -0.76
CA LEU A 261 -11.03 -0.57 0.09
C LEU A 261 -11.42 0.73 0.80
N ARG A 262 -12.40 1.48 0.28
CA ARG A 262 -12.91 2.72 0.89
C ARG A 262 -13.56 2.48 2.25
N ARG A 263 -14.04 1.27 2.51
CA ARG A 263 -14.63 0.87 3.79
C ARG A 263 -13.60 0.61 4.90
N TYR A 264 -12.31 0.61 4.55
CA TYR A 264 -11.19 0.33 5.45
C TYR A 264 -10.30 1.56 5.64
N THR A 265 -10.86 2.74 5.45
CA THR A 265 -10.23 4.02 5.74
C THR A 265 -10.81 4.59 7.04
N ASP A 266 -9.99 5.32 7.79
CA ASP A 266 -10.43 6.05 8.99
C ASP A 266 -10.28 7.57 8.74
N PRO A 267 -11.39 8.29 8.51
CA PRO A 267 -11.35 9.74 8.29
C PRO A 267 -10.79 10.53 9.48
N ALA A 268 -10.84 9.99 10.70
CA ALA A 268 -10.34 10.65 11.89
C ALA A 268 -8.80 10.68 11.94
N THR A 269 -8.14 9.83 11.16
CA THR A 269 -6.67 9.73 11.08
C THR A 269 -6.11 10.30 9.76
N GLY A 270 -6.84 11.22 9.14
CA GLY A 270 -6.45 11.86 7.89
C GLY A 270 -5.11 12.60 8.00
N LEU A 271 -4.36 12.62 6.91
CA LEU A 271 -3.13 13.37 6.78
C LEU A 271 -3.45 14.80 6.34
N ILE A 272 -2.95 15.79 7.09
CA ILE A 272 -3.02 17.22 6.71
C ILE A 272 -1.62 17.64 6.27
N SER A 273 -1.47 18.06 5.04
CA SER A 273 -0.21 18.55 4.45
C SER A 273 -0.26 20.04 4.14
#